data_8eef09e4bc6a351d2b0e2fcb0ec0103a
#
_entry.id   8eef09e4bc6a351d2b0e2fcb0ec0103a
#
_cell.length_a   1.000
_cell.length_b   1.000
_cell.length_c   1.000
_cell.angle_alpha   90.00
_cell.angle_beta   90.00
_cell.angle_gamma   90.00
#
_symmetry.space_group_name_H-M   'P 1'
#
loop_
_entity.id
_entity.type
_entity.pdbx_description
1 polymer ?
#
loop_
_entity_poly.entity_id
_entity_poly.type
_entity_poly.pdbx_seq_one_letter_code
_entity_poly.pdbx_strand_id
1 'polypeptide(L)'
;IPLQPLPSLEQAQAALAEANATLSDMEACLVSSDDRYPALLVKVWAERVLGKVRAVQTQASLSFDITGFRLDDFVLVGMPGEPFVEIGLAVKTLSKAGHTMFAGYCNGVVAYWPTPETVAHGGMAVEAAVKTYGNPTPPVAETVQLLVAQFGRLLEDLDA
;
A
#
# COMPACT_ATOMS: atom_id res chain seq x y z
N ILE A 1 1.02 9.08 -3.67
CA ILE A 1 -0.35 8.60 -3.34
C ILE A 1 -0.69 9.01 -1.93
N PRO A 2 -1.78 9.78 -1.72
CA PRO A 2 -2.28 10.09 -0.39
C PRO A 2 -2.72 8.82 0.34
N LEU A 3 -2.54 8.84 1.66
CA LEU A 3 -3.10 7.82 2.57
C LEU A 3 -4.33 8.39 3.28
N GLN A 4 -5.17 7.52 3.81
CA GLN A 4 -6.31 7.91 4.64
C GLN A 4 -5.85 8.71 5.86
N PRO A 5 -6.73 9.53 6.47
CA PRO A 5 -6.38 10.27 7.68
C PRO A 5 -5.84 9.38 8.78
N LEU A 6 -4.91 9.91 9.57
CA LEU A 6 -4.42 9.22 10.76
C LEU A 6 -5.55 9.06 11.78
N PRO A 7 -5.52 8.00 12.61
CA PRO A 7 -6.50 7.81 13.66
C PRO A 7 -6.37 8.90 14.74
N SER A 8 -7.38 9.00 15.59
CA SER A 8 -7.30 9.86 16.78
C SER A 8 -6.20 9.38 17.74
N LEU A 9 -5.76 10.25 18.64
CA LEU A 9 -4.79 9.89 19.68
C LEU A 9 -5.30 8.69 20.53
N GLU A 10 -6.57 8.73 20.88
CA GLU A 10 -7.20 7.66 21.65
C GLU A 10 -7.20 6.33 20.89
N GLN A 11 -7.57 6.34 19.59
CA GLN A 11 -7.54 5.15 18.75
C GLN A 11 -6.12 4.59 18.58
N ALA A 12 -5.13 5.45 18.38
CA ALA A 12 -3.73 5.03 18.27
C ALA A 12 -3.18 4.44 19.58
N GLN A 13 -3.56 5.00 20.72
CA GLN A 13 -3.21 4.45 22.04
C GLN A 13 -3.88 3.10 22.29
N ALA A 14 -5.16 2.97 21.94
CA ALA A 14 -5.90 1.71 22.07
C ALA A 14 -5.27 0.60 21.20
N ALA A 15 -4.92 0.90 19.95
CA ALA A 15 -4.26 -0.05 19.05
C ALA A 15 -2.90 -0.55 19.62
N LEU A 16 -2.12 0.34 20.21
CA LEU A 16 -0.86 -0.05 20.85
C LEU A 16 -1.09 -0.90 22.11
N ALA A 17 -2.07 -0.57 22.91
CA ALA A 17 -2.42 -1.34 24.12
C ALA A 17 -2.86 -2.76 23.77
N GLU A 18 -3.71 -2.90 22.73
CA GLU A 18 -4.16 -4.20 22.21
C GLU A 18 -2.98 -5.04 21.68
N ALA A 19 -2.09 -4.43 20.89
CA ALA A 19 -0.92 -5.13 20.35
C ALA A 19 0.03 -5.63 21.47
N ASN A 20 0.21 -4.84 22.53
CA ASN A 20 1.01 -5.25 23.68
C ASN A 20 0.33 -6.39 24.46
N ALA A 21 -0.98 -6.34 24.68
CA ALA A 21 -1.73 -7.40 25.35
C ALA A 21 -1.63 -8.72 24.57
N THR A 22 -1.83 -8.68 23.25
CA THR A 22 -1.70 -9.85 22.37
C THR A 22 -0.31 -10.50 22.49
N LEU A 23 0.76 -9.72 22.45
CA LEU A 23 2.12 -10.25 22.59
C LEU A 23 2.36 -10.86 23.99
N SER A 24 1.88 -10.20 25.04
CA SER A 24 1.99 -10.70 26.42
C SER A 24 1.26 -12.04 26.59
N ASP A 25 0.07 -12.17 26.03
CA ASP A 25 -0.70 -13.42 26.07
C ASP A 25 0.00 -14.54 25.29
N MET A 26 0.56 -14.23 24.11
CA MET A 26 1.34 -15.20 23.33
C MET A 26 2.63 -15.64 24.05
N GLU A 27 3.28 -14.74 24.78
CA GLU A 27 4.43 -15.07 25.63
C GLU A 27 4.04 -15.97 26.81
N ALA A 28 2.96 -15.66 27.49
CA ALA A 28 2.44 -16.46 28.61
C ALA A 28 2.04 -17.87 28.13
N CYS A 29 1.56 -18.01 26.90
CA CYS A 29 1.22 -19.30 26.29
C CYS A 29 2.43 -20.03 25.64
N LEU A 30 3.66 -19.53 25.80
CA LEU A 30 4.87 -20.10 25.24
C LEU A 30 4.86 -20.28 23.71
N VAL A 31 4.15 -19.40 23.01
CA VAL A 31 4.10 -19.38 21.54
C VAL A 31 5.50 -19.14 20.98
N SER A 32 5.86 -19.84 19.91
CA SER A 32 7.19 -19.72 19.30
C SER A 32 7.48 -18.28 18.81
N SER A 33 8.76 -17.93 18.68
CA SER A 33 9.16 -16.61 18.15
C SER A 33 8.62 -16.37 16.75
N ASP A 34 8.61 -17.40 15.91
CA ASP A 34 8.19 -17.29 14.51
C ASP A 34 6.67 -17.05 14.42
N ASP A 35 5.88 -17.71 15.26
CA ASP A 35 4.43 -17.52 15.32
C ASP A 35 4.05 -16.17 15.94
N ARG A 36 4.93 -15.57 16.77
CA ARG A 36 4.74 -14.22 17.34
C ARG A 36 5.13 -13.09 16.38
N TYR A 37 5.87 -13.37 15.32
CA TYR A 37 6.39 -12.35 14.41
C TYR A 37 5.29 -11.46 13.82
N PRO A 38 4.12 -11.97 13.36
CA PRO A 38 3.04 -11.10 12.87
C PRO A 38 2.51 -10.13 13.94
N ALA A 39 2.37 -10.58 15.18
CA ALA A 39 1.92 -9.73 16.29
C ALA A 39 2.97 -8.64 16.62
N LEU A 40 4.26 -8.96 16.50
CA LEU A 40 5.32 -7.98 16.65
C LEU A 40 5.27 -6.88 15.57
N LEU A 41 4.97 -7.24 14.32
CA LEU A 41 4.78 -6.26 13.24
C LEU A 41 3.61 -5.31 13.56
N VAL A 42 2.50 -5.83 14.09
CA VAL A 42 1.35 -5.01 14.51
C VAL A 42 1.76 -4.04 15.62
N LYS A 43 2.53 -4.47 16.61
CA LYS A 43 3.04 -3.59 17.67
C LYS A 43 3.94 -2.49 17.11
N VAL A 44 4.92 -2.83 16.29
CA VAL A 44 5.84 -1.86 15.67
C VAL A 44 5.06 -0.84 14.82
N TRP A 45 4.05 -1.30 14.09
CA TRP A 45 3.14 -0.43 13.35
C TRP A 45 2.38 0.53 14.28
N ALA A 46 1.77 0.03 15.36
CA ALA A 46 1.01 0.85 16.31
C ALA A 46 1.89 1.91 17.00
N GLU A 47 3.14 1.57 17.36
CA GLU A 47 4.11 2.52 17.90
C GLU A 47 4.42 3.65 16.91
N ARG A 48 4.62 3.32 15.63
CA ARG A 48 4.88 4.31 14.57
C ARG A 48 3.68 5.22 14.33
N VAL A 49 2.47 4.66 14.28
CA VAL A 49 1.23 5.42 14.12
C VAL A 49 1.06 6.39 15.28
N LEU A 50 1.20 5.91 16.52
CA LEU A 50 1.11 6.75 17.70
C LEU A 50 2.16 7.88 17.71
N GLY A 51 3.39 7.58 17.26
CA GLY A 51 4.45 8.59 17.09
C GLY A 51 4.04 9.70 16.12
N LYS A 52 3.46 9.34 14.96
CA LYS A 52 2.98 10.30 13.95
C LYS A 52 1.84 11.16 14.49
N VAL A 53 0.87 10.54 15.17
CA VAL A 53 -0.26 11.25 15.78
C VAL A 53 0.21 12.23 16.84
N ARG A 54 1.15 11.85 17.70
CA ARG A 54 1.75 12.74 18.71
C ARG A 54 2.53 13.91 18.11
N ALA A 55 3.14 13.69 16.93
CA ALA A 55 3.81 14.73 16.18
C ALA A 55 2.85 15.65 15.39
N VAL A 56 1.54 15.51 15.62
CA VAL A 56 0.47 16.31 14.97
C VAL A 56 0.54 16.22 13.44
N GLN A 57 1.01 15.11 12.90
CA GLN A 57 0.91 14.85 11.46
C GLN A 57 -0.55 14.54 11.14
N THR A 58 -1.13 15.27 10.18
CA THR A 58 -2.53 15.10 9.81
C THR A 58 -2.70 14.25 8.56
N GLN A 59 -1.69 14.19 7.73
CA GLN A 59 -1.69 13.44 6.47
C GLN A 59 -0.38 12.68 6.28
N ALA A 60 -0.49 11.53 5.64
CA ALA A 60 0.63 10.76 5.15
C ALA A 60 0.46 10.49 3.66
N SER A 61 1.57 10.31 2.96
CA SER A 61 1.57 9.93 1.55
C SER A 61 2.70 8.95 1.28
N LEU A 62 2.54 8.16 0.21
CA LEU A 62 3.60 7.33 -0.35
C LEU A 62 4.11 7.99 -1.63
N SER A 63 5.43 8.14 -1.72
CA SER A 63 6.13 8.59 -2.92
C SER A 63 6.93 7.42 -3.47
N PHE A 64 6.82 7.18 -4.76
CA PHE A 64 7.54 6.14 -5.48
C PHE A 64 7.57 6.46 -6.97
N ASP A 65 8.48 5.80 -7.68
CA ASP A 65 8.60 5.95 -9.13
C ASP A 65 7.79 4.87 -9.84
N ILE A 66 7.06 5.27 -10.86
CA ILE A 66 6.57 4.37 -11.90
C ILE A 66 7.57 4.37 -13.04
N THR A 67 7.76 3.24 -13.67
CA THR A 67 8.76 3.07 -14.74
C THR A 67 8.11 2.62 -16.02
N GLY A 68 8.66 3.03 -17.15
CA GLY A 68 8.20 2.62 -18.47
C GLY A 68 9.36 2.44 -19.45
N PHE A 69 9.15 1.53 -20.37
CA PHE A 69 10.08 1.24 -21.45
C PHE A 69 9.29 0.93 -22.72
N ARG A 70 9.72 1.48 -23.85
CA ARG A 70 9.15 1.19 -25.16
C ARG A 70 10.20 0.63 -26.10
N LEU A 71 9.83 -0.42 -26.81
CA LEU A 71 10.59 -0.97 -27.89
C LEU A 71 9.64 -1.24 -29.07
N ASP A 72 9.70 -0.37 -30.07
CA ASP A 72 8.81 -0.40 -31.23
C ASP A 72 7.32 -0.46 -30.84
N ASP A 73 6.62 -1.54 -31.13
CA ASP A 73 5.21 -1.75 -30.80
C ASP A 73 4.97 -2.45 -29.46
N PHE A 74 6.02 -2.63 -28.65
CA PHE A 74 5.95 -3.20 -27.30
C PHE A 74 6.20 -2.13 -26.26
N VAL A 75 5.33 -2.07 -25.23
CA VAL A 75 5.49 -1.22 -24.05
C VAL A 75 5.45 -2.06 -22.79
N LEU A 76 6.43 -1.87 -21.92
CA LEU A 76 6.45 -2.37 -20.55
C LEU A 76 6.33 -1.17 -19.60
N VAL A 77 5.35 -1.20 -18.73
CA VAL A 77 5.23 -0.26 -17.61
C VAL A 77 5.12 -0.99 -16.29
N GLY A 78 5.64 -0.39 -15.24
CA GLY A 78 5.66 -1.04 -13.94
C GLY A 78 5.63 -0.08 -12.75
N MET A 79 5.24 -0.61 -11.61
CA MET A 79 5.18 0.12 -10.35
C MET A 79 5.59 -0.76 -9.16
N PRO A 80 6.05 -0.15 -8.05
CA PRO A 80 6.29 -0.89 -6.81
C PRO A 80 5.00 -1.31 -6.13
N GLY A 81 5.11 -2.33 -5.30
CA GLY A 81 3.99 -2.87 -4.54
C GLY A 81 3.15 -3.89 -5.31
N GLU A 82 1.96 -4.13 -4.80
CA GLU A 82 1.05 -5.19 -5.23
C GLU A 82 -0.24 -4.59 -5.81
N PRO A 83 -0.21 -4.15 -7.09
CA PRO A 83 -1.40 -3.63 -7.74
C PRO A 83 -2.42 -4.74 -8.02
N PHE A 84 -3.69 -4.42 -7.79
CA PHE A 84 -4.78 -5.28 -8.21
C PHE A 84 -4.86 -5.29 -9.75
N VAL A 85 -5.37 -6.39 -10.29
CA VAL A 85 -5.41 -6.64 -11.75
C VAL A 85 -6.16 -5.53 -12.51
N GLU A 86 -7.14 -4.92 -11.90
CA GLU A 86 -7.95 -3.84 -12.46
C GLU A 86 -7.09 -2.63 -12.85
N ILE A 87 -6.05 -2.32 -12.06
CA ILE A 87 -5.11 -1.23 -12.37
C ILE A 87 -4.36 -1.57 -13.66
N GLY A 88 -3.82 -2.78 -13.76
CA GLY A 88 -3.10 -3.21 -14.95
C GLY A 88 -3.98 -3.25 -16.20
N LEU A 89 -5.22 -3.69 -16.06
CA LEU A 89 -6.19 -3.68 -17.16
C LEU A 89 -6.53 -2.26 -17.60
N ALA A 90 -6.79 -1.35 -16.65
CA ALA A 90 -7.06 0.05 -16.96
C ALA A 90 -5.88 0.73 -17.66
N VAL A 91 -4.66 0.49 -17.19
CA VAL A 91 -3.44 1.02 -17.83
C VAL A 91 -3.26 0.50 -19.26
N LYS A 92 -3.50 -0.80 -19.48
CA LYS A 92 -3.43 -1.40 -20.82
C LYS A 92 -4.43 -0.77 -21.81
N THR A 93 -5.61 -0.34 -21.35
CA THR A 93 -6.59 0.31 -22.23
C THR A 93 -6.17 1.73 -22.68
N LEU A 94 -5.22 2.36 -21.97
CA LEU A 94 -4.69 3.68 -22.33
C LEU A 94 -3.55 3.58 -23.35
N SER A 95 -2.91 2.45 -23.47
CA SER A 95 -1.76 2.27 -24.35
C SER A 95 -2.20 2.19 -25.82
N LYS A 96 -1.43 2.85 -26.69
CA LYS A 96 -1.59 2.79 -28.15
C LYS A 96 -0.71 1.72 -28.81
N ALA A 97 0.22 1.11 -28.03
CA ALA A 97 1.06 0.03 -28.52
C ALA A 97 0.26 -1.27 -28.73
N GLY A 98 0.63 -2.04 -29.75
CA GLY A 98 0.00 -3.32 -30.02
C GLY A 98 0.19 -4.36 -28.91
N HIS A 99 1.28 -4.20 -28.15
CA HIS A 99 1.61 -5.08 -27.03
C HIS A 99 1.99 -4.28 -25.80
N THR A 100 1.20 -4.40 -24.72
CA THR A 100 1.46 -3.70 -23.45
C THR A 100 1.54 -4.70 -22.30
N MET A 101 2.66 -4.70 -21.58
CA MET A 101 2.86 -5.44 -20.35
C MET A 101 2.83 -4.48 -19.15
N PHE A 102 2.04 -4.83 -18.15
CA PHE A 102 2.02 -4.13 -16.86
C PHE A 102 2.61 -5.04 -15.78
N ALA A 103 3.54 -4.51 -14.96
CA ALA A 103 4.23 -5.26 -13.93
C ALA A 103 4.09 -4.59 -12.56
N GLY A 104 3.67 -5.37 -11.56
CA GLY A 104 3.83 -5.03 -10.14
C GLY A 104 5.23 -5.39 -9.64
N TYR A 105 5.49 -5.11 -8.37
CA TYR A 105 6.77 -5.40 -7.68
C TYR A 105 8.01 -4.73 -8.30
N CYS A 106 7.84 -3.79 -9.21
CA CYS A 106 8.95 -3.07 -9.80
C CYS A 106 9.53 -2.07 -8.80
N ASN A 107 10.85 -2.15 -8.57
CA ASN A 107 11.58 -1.23 -7.69
C ASN A 107 11.14 -1.26 -6.21
N GLY A 108 10.53 -2.33 -5.76
CA GLY A 108 10.21 -2.56 -4.36
C GLY A 108 8.77 -2.98 -4.07
N VAL A 109 8.50 -3.21 -2.79
CA VAL A 109 7.18 -3.60 -2.31
C VAL A 109 6.79 -2.64 -1.19
N VAL A 110 5.98 -1.64 -1.51
CA VAL A 110 5.67 -0.51 -0.62
C VAL A 110 4.24 -0.54 -0.06
N ALA A 111 3.32 -1.18 -0.77
CA ALA A 111 1.91 -1.30 -0.40
C ALA A 111 1.18 -2.31 -1.27
N TYR A 112 -0.04 -2.71 -0.86
CA TYR A 112 -1.09 -3.14 -1.77
C TYR A 112 -1.76 -1.90 -2.38
N TRP A 113 -2.22 -2.07 -3.62
CA TRP A 113 -2.97 -1.03 -4.33
C TRP A 113 -4.36 -1.57 -4.66
N PRO A 114 -5.28 -1.57 -3.66
CA PRO A 114 -6.61 -2.13 -3.80
C PRO A 114 -7.52 -1.23 -4.63
N THR A 115 -8.59 -1.83 -5.15
CA THR A 115 -9.68 -1.08 -5.78
C THR A 115 -10.51 -0.32 -4.73
N PRO A 116 -11.27 0.73 -5.13
CA PRO A 116 -12.17 1.43 -4.22
C PRO A 116 -13.18 0.50 -3.54
N GLU A 117 -13.65 -0.52 -4.26
CA GLU A 117 -14.56 -1.54 -3.73
C GLU A 117 -13.90 -2.35 -2.61
N THR A 118 -12.65 -2.80 -2.82
CA THR A 118 -11.87 -3.52 -1.80
C THR A 118 -11.60 -2.62 -0.59
N VAL A 119 -11.29 -1.34 -0.80
CA VAL A 119 -11.12 -0.38 0.30
C VAL A 119 -12.41 -0.28 1.15
N ALA A 120 -13.57 -0.26 0.51
CA ALA A 120 -14.86 -0.18 1.21
C ALA A 120 -15.20 -1.47 1.99
N HIS A 121 -14.77 -2.63 1.50
CA HIS A 121 -15.01 -3.92 2.14
C HIS A 121 -13.97 -4.29 3.23
N GLY A 122 -12.79 -3.66 3.20
CA GLY A 122 -11.69 -3.98 4.11
C GLY A 122 -10.98 -5.29 3.76
N GLY A 123 -10.44 -5.95 4.78
CA GLY A 123 -9.77 -7.24 4.66
C GLY A 123 -8.25 -7.14 4.50
N MET A 124 -7.62 -8.25 4.07
CA MET A 124 -6.17 -8.44 4.13
C MET A 124 -5.39 -7.35 3.40
N ALA A 125 -5.78 -7.00 2.18
CA ALA A 125 -5.07 -6.00 1.36
C ALA A 125 -5.20 -4.56 1.88
N VAL A 126 -6.19 -4.30 2.75
CA VAL A 126 -6.44 -2.96 3.32
C VAL A 126 -5.96 -2.89 4.77
N GLU A 127 -6.26 -3.90 5.58
CA GLU A 127 -6.04 -3.86 7.03
C GLU A 127 -4.71 -4.51 7.45
N ALA A 128 -4.47 -5.75 7.03
CA ALA A 128 -3.28 -6.49 7.42
C ALA A 128 -2.04 -6.02 6.66
N ALA A 129 -2.17 -5.79 5.35
CA ALA A 129 -1.08 -5.35 4.51
C ALA A 129 -0.50 -3.99 4.95
N VAL A 130 -1.36 -3.06 5.38
CA VAL A 130 -0.93 -1.76 5.90
C VAL A 130 0.04 -1.93 7.07
N LYS A 131 -0.26 -2.83 7.99
CA LYS A 131 0.59 -3.13 9.15
C LYS A 131 1.88 -3.83 8.75
N THR A 132 1.80 -4.78 7.81
CA THR A 132 2.95 -5.54 7.30
C THR A 132 3.95 -4.64 6.57
N TYR A 133 3.47 -3.73 5.72
CA TYR A 133 4.34 -2.77 5.01
C TYR A 133 4.72 -1.55 5.87
N GLY A 134 4.18 -1.42 7.07
CA GLY A 134 4.48 -0.35 8.00
C GLY A 134 3.91 1.02 7.57
N ASN A 135 2.90 1.02 6.70
CA ASN A 135 2.17 2.23 6.32
C ASN A 135 1.26 2.64 7.48
N PRO A 136 1.13 3.94 7.77
CA PRO A 136 0.33 4.37 8.92
C PRO A 136 -1.17 4.10 8.74
N THR A 137 -1.67 4.25 7.53
CA THR A 137 -3.07 4.03 7.14
C THR A 137 -3.15 3.50 5.71
N PRO A 138 -4.28 2.94 5.28
CA PRO A 138 -4.48 2.51 3.90
C PRO A 138 -4.38 3.67 2.89
N PRO A 139 -4.12 3.37 1.62
CA PRO A 139 -4.32 4.33 0.54
C PRO A 139 -5.77 4.84 0.48
N VAL A 140 -5.96 6.04 -0.05
CA VAL A 140 -7.31 6.61 -0.28
C VAL A 140 -8.05 5.84 -1.39
N ALA A 141 -9.38 5.94 -1.40
CA ALA A 141 -10.21 5.25 -2.40
C ALA A 141 -9.90 5.67 -3.84
N GLU A 142 -9.44 6.91 -4.04
CA GLU A 142 -9.09 7.48 -5.34
C GLU A 142 -7.75 6.98 -5.91
N THR A 143 -7.06 6.09 -5.20
CA THR A 143 -5.71 5.63 -5.56
C THR A 143 -5.65 5.05 -6.97
N VAL A 144 -6.64 4.23 -7.38
CA VAL A 144 -6.68 3.64 -8.72
C VAL A 144 -6.70 4.74 -9.79
N GLN A 145 -7.58 5.74 -9.64
CA GLN A 145 -7.70 6.84 -10.58
C GLN A 145 -6.41 7.66 -10.66
N LEU A 146 -5.77 7.91 -9.51
CA LEU A 146 -4.50 8.63 -9.45
C LEU A 146 -3.37 7.86 -10.16
N LEU A 147 -3.28 6.55 -9.93
CA LEU A 147 -2.29 5.69 -10.58
C LEU A 147 -2.51 5.61 -12.08
N VAL A 148 -3.73 5.35 -12.51
CA VAL A 148 -4.09 5.26 -13.93
C VAL A 148 -3.79 6.57 -14.66
N ALA A 149 -4.08 7.72 -14.03
CA ALA A 149 -3.74 9.02 -14.61
C ALA A 149 -2.22 9.24 -14.75
N GLN A 150 -1.41 8.79 -13.79
CA GLN A 150 0.05 8.89 -13.89
C GLN A 150 0.62 7.97 -14.98
N PHE A 151 0.09 6.74 -15.09
CA PHE A 151 0.47 5.84 -16.18
C PHE A 151 0.05 6.38 -17.55
N GLY A 152 -1.11 7.06 -17.64
CA GLY A 152 -1.50 7.73 -18.87
C GLY A 152 -0.46 8.75 -19.34
N ARG A 153 0.06 9.59 -18.45
CA ARG A 153 1.13 10.55 -18.75
C ARG A 153 2.42 9.85 -19.18
N LEU A 154 2.82 8.80 -18.42
CA LEU A 154 4.00 8.02 -18.78
C LEU A 154 3.88 7.38 -20.17
N LEU A 155 2.71 6.87 -20.54
CA LEU A 155 2.47 6.31 -21.86
C LEU A 155 2.53 7.38 -22.95
N GLU A 156 1.99 8.60 -22.69
CA GLU A 156 2.12 9.74 -23.61
C GLU A 156 3.58 10.13 -23.83
N ASP A 157 4.39 10.16 -22.77
CA ASP A 157 5.84 10.45 -22.85
C ASP A 157 6.59 9.35 -23.62
N LEU A 158 6.18 8.09 -23.53
CA LEU A 158 6.76 6.98 -24.27
C LEU A 158 6.32 6.94 -25.75
N ASP A 159 5.22 7.61 -26.09
CA ASP A 159 4.70 7.72 -27.45
C ASP A 159 5.30 8.92 -28.23
N ALA A 160 6.02 9.84 -27.54
CA ALA A 160 6.61 11.05 -28.12
C ALA A 160 7.94 10.74 -28.84
#